data_c97dc5e354eec73730749e9088d2ab91
#
_entry.id   c97dc5e354eec73730749e9088d2ab91
#
_cell.length_a   1.000
_cell.length_b   1.000
_cell.length_c   1.000
_cell.angle_alpha   90.00
_cell.angle_beta   90.00
_cell.angle_gamma   90.00
#
_symmetry.space_group_name_H-M   'P 1'
#
loop_
_entity.id
_entity.type
_entity.pdbx_description
1 polymer ?
#
loop_
_entity_poly.entity_id
_entity_poly.type
_entity_poly.pdbx_seq_one_letter_code
_entity_poly.pdbx_strand_id
1 'polypeptide(L)'
;MPSFDIESTFNSQEVANAVDQASRELLTRYDFKNTNTQISFKEPEINVTSSTEERLNAAIQVLIEKLIKRKQTSKILTQYKDSKGSKEEIKRTYYLSSGISQENAKEITKEIKSYNKKIQTTIQGPVVRVAGKKKDELQEIMLLVKEMNNNFPVSFTNFKD
;
A
#
# COMPACT_ATOMS: atom_id res chain seq x y z
N MET A 1 17.04 16.91 19.58
CA MET A 1 16.11 17.41 18.55
C MET A 1 15.06 16.34 18.25
N PRO A 2 13.77 16.65 18.39
CA PRO A 2 12.74 15.67 18.06
C PRO A 2 12.84 15.18 16.61
N SER A 3 12.53 13.93 16.40
CA SER A 3 12.60 13.32 15.06
C SER A 3 11.63 12.15 14.92
N PHE A 4 11.34 11.78 13.68
CA PHE A 4 10.61 10.57 13.36
C PHE A 4 11.05 10.07 11.99
N ASP A 5 10.69 8.83 11.69
CA ASP A 5 10.99 8.23 10.41
C ASP A 5 9.71 8.03 9.60
N ILE A 6 9.78 8.31 8.30
CA ILE A 6 8.73 7.99 7.34
C ILE A 6 9.14 6.68 6.68
N GLU A 7 8.26 5.69 6.73
CA GLU A 7 8.52 4.41 6.10
C GLU A 7 7.32 3.94 5.28
N SER A 8 7.53 2.98 4.41
CA SER A 8 6.50 2.37 3.58
C SER A 8 6.59 0.87 3.75
N THR A 9 5.60 0.27 4.40
CA THR A 9 5.59 -1.15 4.69
C THR A 9 4.19 -1.71 4.56
N PHE A 10 4.11 -3.03 4.46
CA PHE A 10 2.85 -3.75 4.59
C PHE A 10 3.08 -4.90 5.57
N ASN A 11 2.00 -5.34 6.22
CA ASN A 11 2.07 -6.48 7.13
C ASN A 11 1.67 -7.74 6.39
N SER A 12 2.63 -8.62 6.11
CA SER A 12 2.42 -9.85 5.34
C SER A 12 1.35 -10.74 5.92
N GLN A 13 1.30 -10.89 7.24
CA GLN A 13 0.30 -11.73 7.88
C GLN A 13 -1.11 -11.14 7.72
N GLU A 14 -1.25 -9.85 7.86
CA GLU A 14 -2.55 -9.19 7.69
C GLU A 14 -3.01 -9.22 6.23
N VAL A 15 -2.07 -9.10 5.28
CA VAL A 15 -2.40 -9.26 3.86
C VAL A 15 -2.88 -10.69 3.60
N ALA A 16 -2.19 -11.69 4.13
CA ALA A 16 -2.59 -13.09 3.98
C ALA A 16 -3.98 -13.33 4.56
N ASN A 17 -4.28 -12.76 5.74
CA ASN A 17 -5.58 -12.88 6.37
C ASN A 17 -6.68 -12.22 5.53
N ALA A 18 -6.39 -11.04 4.95
CA ALA A 18 -7.34 -10.34 4.10
C ALA A 18 -7.65 -11.14 2.83
N VAL A 19 -6.62 -11.70 2.21
CA VAL A 19 -6.78 -12.55 1.00
C VAL A 19 -7.62 -13.78 1.34
N ASP A 20 -7.34 -14.43 2.47
CA ASP A 20 -8.11 -15.59 2.91
C ASP A 20 -9.59 -15.25 3.12
N GLN A 21 -9.88 -14.16 3.79
CA GLN A 21 -11.26 -13.69 4.00
C GLN A 21 -11.95 -13.34 2.69
N ALA A 22 -11.25 -12.66 1.79
CA ALA A 22 -11.79 -12.33 0.48
C ALA A 22 -12.10 -13.60 -0.32
N SER A 23 -11.19 -14.58 -0.32
CA SER A 23 -11.39 -15.84 -1.00
C SER A 23 -12.61 -16.59 -0.50
N ARG A 24 -12.82 -16.61 0.82
CA ARG A 24 -13.98 -17.25 1.42
C ARG A 24 -15.28 -16.57 1.00
N GLU A 25 -15.30 -15.25 1.00
CA GLU A 25 -16.48 -14.50 0.57
C GLU A 25 -16.82 -14.79 -0.88
N LEU A 26 -15.84 -14.83 -1.78
CA LEU A 26 -16.07 -15.14 -3.19
C LEU A 26 -16.69 -16.51 -3.40
N LEU A 27 -16.32 -17.49 -2.58
CA LEU A 27 -16.86 -18.84 -2.68
C LEU A 27 -18.36 -18.90 -2.32
N THR A 28 -18.83 -17.98 -1.48
CA THR A 28 -20.21 -17.97 -1.00
C THR A 28 -21.11 -17.00 -1.75
N ARG A 29 -20.54 -16.06 -2.50
CA ARG A 29 -21.34 -15.05 -3.22
C ARG A 29 -21.87 -15.61 -4.54
N TYR A 30 -23.14 -15.42 -4.74
CA TYR A 30 -23.83 -15.89 -5.93
C TYR A 30 -23.30 -15.26 -7.23
N ASP A 31 -22.92 -13.97 -7.16
CA ASP A 31 -22.45 -13.22 -8.33
C ASP A 31 -21.08 -13.69 -8.84
N PHE A 32 -20.37 -14.52 -8.06
CA PHE A 32 -19.10 -15.12 -8.49
C PHE A 32 -19.23 -16.59 -8.89
N LYS A 33 -20.43 -17.12 -8.89
CA LYS A 33 -20.67 -18.53 -9.25
C LYS A 33 -20.33 -18.73 -10.72
N ASN A 34 -19.56 -19.79 -11.02
CA ASN A 34 -19.15 -20.17 -12.38
C ASN A 34 -18.29 -19.12 -13.09
N THR A 35 -17.61 -18.26 -12.34
CA THR A 35 -16.73 -17.23 -12.91
C THR A 35 -15.25 -17.58 -12.79
N ASN A 36 -14.91 -18.69 -12.14
CA ASN A 36 -13.53 -19.10 -11.85
C ASN A 36 -12.72 -17.98 -11.18
N THR A 37 -13.36 -17.22 -10.30
CA THR A 37 -12.71 -16.11 -9.62
C THR A 37 -11.90 -16.63 -8.44
N GLN A 38 -10.62 -16.29 -8.40
CA GLN A 38 -9.71 -16.70 -7.34
C GLN A 38 -8.78 -15.57 -6.96
N ILE A 39 -8.45 -15.51 -5.66
CA ILE A 39 -7.45 -14.60 -5.13
C ILE A 39 -6.45 -15.45 -4.35
N SER A 40 -5.16 -15.24 -4.61
CA SER A 40 -4.10 -15.93 -3.88
C SER A 40 -2.98 -14.95 -3.54
N PHE A 41 -2.30 -15.22 -2.44
CA PHE A 41 -1.15 -14.43 -2.00
C PHE A 41 0.04 -15.34 -1.77
N LYS A 42 1.11 -15.08 -2.50
CA LYS A 42 2.41 -15.68 -2.26
C LYS A 42 3.41 -14.54 -2.30
N GLU A 43 3.86 -14.11 -1.13
CA GLU A 43 4.71 -12.92 -1.00
C GLU A 43 5.84 -12.93 -2.02
N PRO A 44 6.04 -11.84 -2.77
CA PRO A 44 5.39 -10.53 -2.63
C PRO A 44 4.22 -10.31 -3.59
N GLU A 45 3.58 -11.34 -4.12
CA GLU A 45 2.57 -11.21 -5.17
C GLU A 45 1.18 -11.60 -4.71
N ILE A 46 0.18 -10.77 -5.10
CA ILE A 46 -1.23 -11.14 -5.02
C ILE A 46 -1.72 -11.36 -6.44
N ASN A 47 -2.29 -12.53 -6.69
CA ASN A 47 -2.86 -12.88 -7.98
C ASN A 47 -4.39 -12.94 -7.89
N VAL A 48 -5.05 -12.25 -8.81
CA VAL A 48 -6.51 -12.27 -8.93
C VAL A 48 -6.86 -12.74 -10.34
N THR A 49 -7.68 -13.77 -10.45
CA THR A 49 -8.13 -14.29 -11.73
C THR A 49 -9.64 -14.33 -11.80
N SER A 50 -10.19 -14.15 -12.99
CA SER A 50 -11.63 -14.29 -13.22
C SER A 50 -11.90 -14.50 -14.71
N SER A 51 -13.12 -14.91 -15.03
CA SER A 51 -13.53 -15.11 -16.42
C SER A 51 -13.84 -13.82 -17.16
N THR A 52 -14.16 -12.73 -16.45
CA THR A 52 -14.47 -11.43 -17.05
C THR A 52 -13.80 -10.31 -16.27
N GLU A 53 -13.55 -9.20 -16.95
CA GLU A 53 -12.99 -8.00 -16.32
C GLU A 53 -13.91 -7.46 -15.23
N GLU A 54 -15.21 -7.47 -15.47
CA GLU A 54 -16.18 -7.01 -14.48
C GLU A 54 -16.09 -7.80 -13.19
N ARG A 55 -16.03 -9.13 -13.28
CA ARG A 55 -15.91 -9.99 -12.09
C ARG A 55 -14.53 -9.84 -11.43
N LEU A 56 -13.50 -9.68 -12.25
CA LEU A 56 -12.16 -9.41 -11.71
C LEU A 56 -12.16 -8.14 -10.85
N ASN A 57 -12.71 -7.04 -11.37
CA ASN A 57 -12.78 -5.79 -10.62
C ASN A 57 -13.63 -5.90 -9.37
N ALA A 58 -14.73 -6.64 -9.43
CA ALA A 58 -15.57 -6.89 -8.27
C ALA A 58 -14.82 -7.67 -7.18
N ALA A 59 -14.01 -8.67 -7.58
CA ALA A 59 -13.18 -9.43 -6.64
C ALA A 59 -12.13 -8.54 -5.99
N ILE A 60 -11.53 -7.65 -6.75
CA ILE A 60 -10.53 -6.69 -6.23
C ILE A 60 -11.18 -5.78 -5.19
N GLN A 61 -12.43 -5.34 -5.41
CA GLN A 61 -13.15 -4.53 -4.41
C GLN A 61 -13.38 -5.30 -3.11
N VAL A 62 -13.69 -6.58 -3.19
CA VAL A 62 -13.81 -7.43 -1.99
C VAL A 62 -12.46 -7.49 -1.26
N LEU A 63 -11.37 -7.69 -2.01
CA LEU A 63 -10.03 -7.70 -1.42
C LEU A 63 -9.71 -6.39 -0.72
N ILE A 64 -10.00 -5.25 -1.36
CA ILE A 64 -9.73 -3.92 -0.78
C ILE A 64 -10.50 -3.75 0.53
N GLU A 65 -11.77 -4.15 0.58
CA GLU A 65 -12.56 -4.09 1.80
C GLU A 65 -11.91 -4.88 2.94
N LYS A 66 -11.43 -6.08 2.65
CA LYS A 66 -10.79 -6.92 3.67
C LYS A 66 -9.45 -6.35 4.12
N LEU A 67 -8.68 -5.76 3.19
CA LEU A 67 -7.42 -5.09 3.54
C LEU A 67 -7.69 -3.91 4.49
N ILE A 68 -8.68 -3.08 4.18
CA ILE A 68 -9.02 -1.92 5.01
C ILE A 68 -9.45 -2.37 6.41
N LYS A 69 -10.26 -3.41 6.52
CA LYS A 69 -10.67 -3.95 7.82
C LYS A 69 -9.48 -4.42 8.64
N ARG A 70 -8.40 -4.82 7.99
CA ARG A 70 -7.17 -5.25 8.64
C ARG A 70 -6.12 -4.15 8.75
N LYS A 71 -6.55 -2.89 8.60
CA LYS A 71 -5.69 -1.70 8.71
C LYS A 71 -4.59 -1.65 7.67
N GLN A 72 -4.78 -2.31 6.53
CA GLN A 72 -3.91 -2.19 5.38
C GLN A 72 -4.56 -1.27 4.37
N THR A 73 -3.77 -0.38 3.78
CA THR A 73 -4.29 0.57 2.79
C THR A 73 -4.31 -0.05 1.39
N SER A 74 -5.27 0.38 0.56
CA SER A 74 -5.31 -0.03 -0.84
C SER A 74 -4.10 0.47 -1.64
N LYS A 75 -3.31 1.38 -1.09
CA LYS A 75 -2.08 1.86 -1.75
C LYS A 75 -1.01 0.78 -1.90
N ILE A 76 -1.13 -0.34 -1.21
CA ILE A 76 -0.25 -1.50 -1.45
C ILE A 76 -0.53 -2.16 -2.80
N LEU A 77 -1.68 -1.87 -3.41
CA LEU A 77 -2.14 -2.45 -4.69
C LEU A 77 -1.95 -1.48 -5.86
N THR A 78 -0.84 -0.75 -5.91
CA THR A 78 -0.62 0.25 -6.95
C THR A 78 0.22 -0.25 -8.12
N GLN A 79 1.03 -1.28 -7.93
CA GLN A 79 1.86 -1.85 -9.00
C GLN A 79 1.31 -3.21 -9.40
N TYR A 80 0.87 -3.31 -10.64
CA TYR A 80 0.30 -4.55 -11.12
C TYR A 80 0.55 -4.75 -12.61
N LYS A 81 0.36 -5.97 -13.05
CA LYS A 81 0.44 -6.35 -14.45
C LYS A 81 -0.73 -7.26 -14.79
N ASP A 82 -1.39 -6.98 -15.90
CA ASP A 82 -2.48 -7.80 -16.40
C ASP A 82 -1.94 -8.78 -17.45
N SER A 83 -2.48 -9.99 -17.43
CA SER A 83 -2.13 -11.04 -18.40
C SER A 83 -3.34 -11.94 -18.59
N LYS A 84 -3.25 -12.83 -19.61
CA LYS A 84 -4.26 -13.86 -19.79
C LYS A 84 -3.86 -15.08 -18.98
N GLY A 85 -4.80 -15.59 -18.19
CA GLY A 85 -4.63 -16.85 -17.51
C GLY A 85 -4.95 -18.01 -18.47
N SER A 86 -5.06 -19.23 -17.91
CA SER A 86 -5.50 -20.38 -18.68
C SER A 86 -6.98 -20.25 -19.05
N LYS A 87 -7.40 -20.88 -20.17
CA LYS A 87 -8.81 -20.92 -20.60
C LYS A 87 -9.48 -19.53 -20.74
N GLU A 88 -8.75 -18.58 -21.31
CA GLU A 88 -9.24 -17.20 -21.55
C GLU A 88 -9.53 -16.41 -20.28
N GLU A 89 -9.06 -16.86 -19.13
CA GLU A 89 -9.17 -16.10 -17.90
C GLU A 89 -8.32 -14.85 -17.97
N ILE A 90 -8.79 -13.81 -17.26
CA ILE A 90 -8.04 -12.57 -17.04
C ILE A 90 -7.33 -12.70 -15.70
N LYS A 91 -6.05 -12.36 -15.69
CA LYS A 91 -5.24 -12.42 -14.47
C LYS A 91 -4.60 -11.08 -14.21
N ARG A 92 -4.71 -10.60 -12.97
CA ARG A 92 -3.97 -9.43 -12.50
C ARG A 92 -3.05 -9.85 -11.38
N THR A 93 -1.77 -9.52 -11.52
CA THR A 93 -0.76 -9.76 -10.49
C THR A 93 -0.34 -8.43 -9.89
N TYR A 94 -0.56 -8.26 -8.59
CA TYR A 94 -0.07 -7.12 -7.84
C TYR A 94 1.27 -7.47 -7.22
N TYR A 95 2.20 -6.52 -7.27
CA TYR A 95 3.53 -6.67 -6.70
C TYR A 95 3.65 -5.77 -5.48
N LEU A 96 3.72 -6.37 -4.30
CA LEU A 96 3.83 -5.62 -3.04
C LEU A 96 5.31 -5.35 -2.76
N SER A 97 5.60 -4.12 -2.33
CA SER A 97 6.98 -3.75 -2.01
C SER A 97 7.04 -3.03 -0.67
N SER A 98 8.18 -3.18 0.00
CA SER A 98 8.49 -2.44 1.22
C SER A 98 9.60 -1.45 0.93
N GLY A 99 9.61 -0.35 1.68
CA GLY A 99 10.62 0.68 1.55
C GLY A 99 10.20 1.80 0.60
N ILE A 100 10.75 2.98 0.85
CA ILE A 100 10.53 4.14 -0.01
C ILE A 100 11.64 4.17 -1.05
N SER A 101 11.29 4.25 -2.33
CA SER A 101 12.28 4.34 -3.39
C SER A 101 13.05 5.66 -3.28
N GLN A 102 14.26 5.71 -3.87
CA GLN A 102 15.06 6.94 -3.89
C GLN A 102 14.29 8.10 -4.55
N GLU A 103 13.59 7.80 -5.62
CA GLU A 103 12.79 8.80 -6.34
C GLU A 103 11.67 9.35 -5.45
N ASN A 104 10.91 8.46 -4.79
CA ASN A 104 9.84 8.88 -3.91
C ASN A 104 10.36 9.63 -2.68
N ALA A 105 11.50 9.19 -2.15
CA ALA A 105 12.13 9.87 -1.02
C ALA A 105 12.53 11.31 -1.39
N LYS A 106 13.05 11.52 -2.59
CA LYS A 106 13.41 12.86 -3.07
C LYS A 106 12.18 13.74 -3.20
N GLU A 107 11.06 13.21 -3.68
CA GLU A 107 9.82 13.98 -3.77
C GLU A 107 9.30 14.39 -2.40
N ILE A 108 9.33 13.47 -1.44
CA ILE A 108 8.91 13.75 -0.06
C ILE A 108 9.80 14.84 0.56
N THR A 109 11.11 14.71 0.43
CA THR A 109 12.03 15.70 1.02
C THR A 109 11.87 17.07 0.37
N LYS A 110 11.62 17.11 -0.93
CA LYS A 110 11.37 18.35 -1.67
C LYS A 110 10.12 19.05 -1.14
N GLU A 111 9.04 18.32 -0.97
CA GLU A 111 7.78 18.87 -0.44
C GLU A 111 7.96 19.40 0.99
N ILE A 112 8.67 18.67 1.83
CA ILE A 112 8.93 19.10 3.20
C ILE A 112 9.72 20.39 3.21
N LYS A 113 10.78 20.49 2.41
CA LYS A 113 11.61 21.69 2.33
C LYS A 113 10.84 22.89 1.79
N SER A 114 9.95 22.66 0.83
CA SER A 114 9.10 23.74 0.31
C SER A 114 8.14 24.27 1.35
N TYR A 115 7.66 23.39 2.22
CA TYR A 115 6.73 23.75 3.29
C TYR A 115 7.44 24.47 4.44
N ASN A 116 8.58 23.94 4.89
CA ASN A 116 9.32 24.50 6.01
C ASN A 116 10.81 24.21 5.89
N LYS A 117 11.59 25.24 5.56
CA LYS A 117 13.04 25.13 5.35
C LYS A 117 13.82 24.79 6.62
N LYS A 118 13.23 24.97 7.78
CA LYS A 118 13.88 24.69 9.07
C LYS A 118 13.91 23.20 9.39
N ILE A 119 13.07 22.40 8.74
CA ILE A 119 13.00 20.96 8.97
C ILE A 119 14.16 20.29 8.26
N GLN A 120 14.84 19.40 8.98
CA GLN A 120 15.93 18.60 8.42
C GLN A 120 15.39 17.26 7.95
N THR A 121 15.78 16.87 6.75
CA THR A 121 15.41 15.59 6.18
C THR A 121 16.65 14.82 5.76
N THR A 122 16.67 13.52 6.03
CA THR A 122 17.77 12.64 5.66
C THR A 122 17.20 11.35 5.07
N ILE A 123 17.66 11.02 3.87
CA ILE A 123 17.28 9.75 3.24
C ILE A 123 18.24 8.68 3.75
N GLN A 124 17.70 7.68 4.46
CA GLN A 124 18.48 6.57 5.02
C GLN A 124 17.96 5.25 4.48
N GLY A 125 18.49 4.83 3.32
CA GLY A 125 18.03 3.62 2.66
C GLY A 125 16.55 3.70 2.32
N PRO A 126 15.71 2.80 2.87
CA PRO A 126 14.28 2.75 2.55
C PRO A 126 13.44 3.71 3.38
N VAL A 127 14.06 4.59 4.17
CA VAL A 127 13.38 5.43 5.17
C VAL A 127 13.79 6.88 4.98
N VAL A 128 12.87 7.81 5.29
CA VAL A 128 13.18 9.24 5.34
C VAL A 128 13.08 9.69 6.79
N ARG A 129 14.18 10.17 7.36
CA ARG A 129 14.21 10.72 8.72
C ARG A 129 13.92 12.20 8.67
N VAL A 130 13.03 12.65 9.56
CA VAL A 130 12.61 14.05 9.66
C VAL A 130 12.92 14.52 11.07
N ALA A 131 13.60 15.66 11.19
CA ALA A 131 13.97 16.24 12.48
C ALA A 131 13.69 17.74 12.48
N GLY A 132 13.31 18.24 13.64
CA GLY A 132 13.04 19.66 13.82
C GLY A 132 13.08 20.04 15.29
N LYS A 133 13.24 21.33 15.56
CA LYS A 133 13.35 21.82 16.94
C LYS A 133 12.03 21.77 17.70
N LYS A 134 10.90 21.88 16.99
CA LYS A 134 9.57 21.95 17.60
C LYS A 134 8.71 20.76 17.19
N LYS A 135 8.12 20.09 18.17
CA LYS A 135 7.24 18.95 17.92
C LYS A 135 6.01 19.34 17.08
N ASP A 136 5.49 20.55 17.27
CA ASP A 136 4.34 21.04 16.52
C ASP A 136 4.65 21.09 15.03
N GLU A 137 5.85 21.54 14.66
CA GLU A 137 6.28 21.57 13.27
C GLU A 137 6.36 20.16 12.67
N LEU A 138 6.82 19.19 13.47
CA LEU A 138 6.89 17.79 13.03
C LEU A 138 5.50 17.21 12.79
N GLN A 139 4.52 17.56 13.61
CA GLN A 139 3.14 17.12 13.41
C GLN A 139 2.56 17.68 12.12
N GLU A 140 2.87 18.94 11.81
CA GLU A 140 2.47 19.54 10.54
C GLU A 140 3.08 18.80 9.35
N ILE A 141 4.33 18.37 9.46
CA ILE A 141 4.99 17.59 8.42
C ILE A 141 4.31 16.22 8.22
N MET A 142 3.95 15.56 9.32
CA MET A 142 3.22 14.29 9.21
C MET A 142 1.91 14.46 8.44
N LEU A 143 1.18 15.52 8.75
CA LEU A 143 -0.08 15.81 8.05
C LEU A 143 0.17 16.10 6.57
N LEU A 144 1.20 16.90 6.28
CA LEU A 144 1.59 17.21 4.90
C LEU A 144 1.86 15.92 4.10
N VAL A 145 2.65 15.02 4.68
CA VAL A 145 3.02 13.77 4.00
C VAL A 145 1.80 12.87 3.81
N LYS A 146 0.90 12.81 4.79
CA LYS A 146 -0.34 12.05 4.66
C LYS A 146 -1.24 12.57 3.54
N GLU A 147 -1.26 13.88 3.35
CA GLU A 147 -2.10 14.53 2.34
C GLU A 147 -1.48 14.53 0.95
N MET A 148 -0.20 14.20 0.82
CA MET A 148 0.42 14.03 -0.48
C MET A 148 -0.24 12.87 -1.22
N ASN A 149 -0.36 13.02 -2.55
CA ASN A 149 -0.93 11.97 -3.38
C ASN A 149 0.12 10.90 -3.68
N ASN A 150 0.49 10.14 -2.65
CA ASN A 150 1.49 9.08 -2.74
C ASN A 150 0.89 7.81 -3.35
N ASN A 151 1.67 7.15 -4.21
CA ASN A 151 1.31 5.86 -4.81
C ASN A 151 1.80 4.67 -3.97
N PHE A 152 2.08 4.90 -2.71
CA PHE A 152 2.60 3.89 -1.79
C PHE A 152 2.10 4.21 -0.38
N PRO A 153 2.00 3.21 0.51
CA PRO A 153 1.59 3.46 1.88
C PRO A 153 2.68 4.21 2.63
N VAL A 154 2.28 5.09 3.55
CA VAL A 154 3.22 5.79 4.43
C VAL A 154 2.82 5.56 5.88
N SER A 155 3.81 5.39 6.72
CA SER A 155 3.63 5.33 8.17
C SER A 155 4.77 6.08 8.85
N PHE A 156 4.53 6.47 10.08
CA PHE A 156 5.50 7.24 10.87
C PHE A 156 5.89 6.44 12.09
N THR A 157 7.18 6.29 12.28
CA THR A 157 7.72 5.42 13.33
C THR A 157 8.97 6.03 13.96
N ASN A 158 9.54 5.33 14.92
CA ASN A 158 10.81 5.67 15.52
C ASN A 158 10.84 7.12 16.04
N PHE A 159 9.78 7.50 16.77
CA PHE A 159 9.68 8.82 17.36
C PHE A 159 10.73 8.99 18.47
N LYS A 160 11.47 10.09 18.40
CA LYS A 160 12.48 10.44 19.39
C LYS A 160 12.30 11.91 19.80
N ASP A 161 12.58 12.19 21.06
CA ASP A 161 12.52 13.56 21.62
C ASP A 161 13.83 14.32 21.46
#